data_99c115d41fed1f65672b536441199ec8
#
_entry.id   99c115d41fed1f65672b536441199ec8
#
_cell.length_a   1.000
_cell.length_b   1.000
_cell.length_c   1.000
_cell.angle_alpha   90.00
_cell.angle_beta   90.00
_cell.angle_gamma   90.00
#
_symmetry.space_group_name_H-M   'P 1'
#
loop_
_entity.id
_entity.type
_entity.pdbx_description
1 polymer ?
#
loop_
_entity_poly.entity_id
_entity_poly.type
_entity_poly.pdbx_seq_one_letter_code
_entity_poly.pdbx_strand_id
1 'polypeptide(L)'
;MTLAVRVIPCLDVDGGRVVKGINFKQLRDAGDPVELAKAYDTEGADELTFLDISASHEGRATTMEIVSRTAEQVFIPLTVGGGVGSVQDVDRLLRAGADKIAVNTAAIRRPELVAEIADRFGNQVLVLSVDARRAPTTESGFEVTTHGGRTSAGLDAVAWARQAADLGAGEILLNAMDADGTQDGFDLELIRLVRQEVSIPVIASGGAGRVEHFPPAVDAGADAVLAATVFHFGTLRVGEVKQALAAAGHPVRT
;
A
#
# COMPACT_ATOMS: atom_id res chain seq x y z
N MET A 1 21.33 -13.88 -2.70
CA MET A 1 19.98 -14.29 -3.18
C MET A 1 19.21 -13.00 -3.40
N THR A 2 18.73 -12.76 -4.60
CA THR A 2 17.85 -11.61 -4.90
C THR A 2 16.45 -11.97 -4.41
N LEU A 3 15.81 -11.09 -3.63
CA LEU A 3 14.41 -11.27 -3.21
C LEU A 3 13.49 -11.16 -4.42
N ALA A 4 12.41 -11.94 -4.45
CA ALA A 4 11.41 -11.85 -5.49
C ALA A 4 10.60 -10.54 -5.35
N VAL A 5 10.31 -9.90 -6.48
CA VAL A 5 9.39 -8.76 -6.54
C VAL A 5 7.98 -9.23 -6.21
N ARG A 6 7.28 -8.51 -5.35
CA ARG A 6 5.91 -8.83 -4.95
C ARG A 6 4.91 -8.06 -5.81
N VAL A 7 3.86 -8.74 -6.26
CA VAL A 7 2.70 -8.12 -6.93
C VAL A 7 1.53 -8.15 -5.94
N ILE A 8 1.04 -6.97 -5.58
CA ILE A 8 0.11 -6.75 -4.46
C ILE A 8 -1.19 -6.11 -4.97
N PRO A 9 -2.30 -6.84 -5.06
CA PRO A 9 -3.62 -6.23 -5.22
C PRO A 9 -4.01 -5.42 -3.98
N CYS A 10 -4.55 -4.20 -4.20
CA CYS A 10 -5.06 -3.34 -3.13
C CYS A 10 -6.58 -3.23 -3.23
N LEU A 11 -7.26 -3.49 -2.12
CA LEU A 11 -8.70 -3.42 -1.99
C LEU A 11 -9.08 -2.24 -1.08
N ASP A 12 -9.59 -1.17 -1.68
CA ASP A 12 -10.18 -0.04 -0.95
C ASP A 12 -11.55 -0.48 -0.44
N VAL A 13 -11.75 -0.53 0.88
CA VAL A 13 -13.00 -1.02 1.49
C VAL A 13 -13.77 0.15 2.09
N ASP A 14 -15.06 0.25 1.72
CA ASP A 14 -16.02 1.20 2.30
C ASP A 14 -17.33 0.48 2.61
N GLY A 15 -17.81 0.61 3.85
CA GLY A 15 -19.06 -0.01 4.28
C GLY A 15 -19.14 -1.53 4.04
N GLY A 16 -18.01 -2.23 4.05
CA GLY A 16 -17.97 -3.67 3.84
C GLY A 16 -17.88 -4.12 2.39
N ARG A 17 -17.73 -3.20 1.45
CA ARG A 17 -17.60 -3.47 0.01
C ARG A 17 -16.28 -2.95 -0.52
N VAL A 18 -15.72 -3.64 -1.49
CA VAL A 18 -14.58 -3.09 -2.25
C VAL A 18 -15.10 -2.05 -3.21
N VAL A 19 -14.49 -0.88 -3.14
CA VAL A 19 -14.86 0.26 -3.98
C VAL A 19 -13.63 0.82 -4.68
N LYS A 20 -13.82 1.42 -5.85
CA LYS A 20 -12.74 2.14 -6.55
C LYS A 20 -13.28 3.36 -7.28
N GLY A 21 -12.51 4.43 -7.22
CA GLY A 21 -12.77 5.68 -7.92
C GLY A 21 -11.46 6.39 -8.27
N ILE A 22 -11.53 7.46 -9.06
CA ILE A 22 -10.37 8.31 -9.34
C ILE A 22 -10.21 9.30 -8.18
N ASN A 23 -9.03 9.33 -7.54
CA ASN A 23 -8.74 10.19 -6.39
C ASN A 23 -9.83 10.08 -5.29
N PHE A 24 -10.29 8.86 -4.99
CA PHE A 24 -11.35 8.58 -4.01
C PHE A 24 -12.68 9.32 -4.28
N LYS A 25 -12.96 9.64 -5.55
CA LYS A 25 -14.24 10.25 -5.99
C LYS A 25 -14.99 9.32 -6.91
N GLN A 26 -16.32 9.43 -6.96
CA GLN A 26 -17.19 8.62 -7.81
C GLN A 26 -16.94 7.11 -7.62
N LEU A 27 -16.93 6.66 -6.35
CA LEU A 27 -16.68 5.28 -5.99
C LEU A 27 -17.67 4.34 -6.68
N ARG A 28 -17.14 3.29 -7.30
CA ARG A 28 -17.90 2.18 -7.88
C ARG A 28 -17.65 0.94 -7.05
N ASP A 29 -18.70 0.18 -6.82
CA ASP A 29 -18.61 -1.13 -6.17
C ASP A 29 -17.85 -2.10 -7.10
N ALA A 30 -16.81 -2.73 -6.55
CA ALA A 30 -16.00 -3.73 -7.24
C ALA A 30 -16.26 -5.15 -6.74
N GLY A 31 -17.01 -5.33 -5.64
CA GLY A 31 -17.41 -6.65 -5.16
C GLY A 31 -17.23 -6.90 -3.66
N ASP A 32 -17.40 -8.16 -3.28
CA ASP A 32 -17.14 -8.62 -1.90
C ASP A 32 -15.63 -8.73 -1.67
N PRO A 33 -15.09 -8.15 -0.58
CA PRO A 33 -13.64 -8.16 -0.31
C PRO A 33 -13.07 -9.57 -0.08
N VAL A 34 -13.82 -10.48 0.53
CA VAL A 34 -13.36 -11.86 0.81
C VAL A 34 -13.27 -12.65 -0.49
N GLU A 35 -14.28 -12.54 -1.36
CA GLU A 35 -14.28 -13.22 -2.66
C GLU A 35 -13.17 -12.71 -3.58
N LEU A 36 -12.95 -11.39 -3.62
CA LEU A 36 -11.84 -10.81 -4.39
C LEU A 36 -10.47 -11.23 -3.83
N ALA A 37 -10.29 -11.23 -2.52
CA ALA A 37 -9.07 -11.69 -1.88
C ALA A 37 -8.74 -13.13 -2.26
N LYS A 38 -9.73 -14.03 -2.20
CA LYS A 38 -9.59 -15.44 -2.59
C LYS A 38 -9.27 -15.60 -4.08
N ALA A 39 -9.87 -14.78 -4.93
CA ALA A 39 -9.57 -14.78 -6.37
C ALA A 39 -8.11 -14.38 -6.62
N TYR A 40 -7.61 -13.33 -5.97
CA TYR A 40 -6.22 -12.88 -6.11
C TYR A 40 -5.20 -13.87 -5.53
N ASP A 41 -5.50 -14.52 -4.40
CA ASP A 41 -4.67 -15.61 -3.88
C ASP A 41 -4.57 -16.75 -4.91
N THR A 42 -5.70 -17.16 -5.48
CA THR A 42 -5.74 -18.16 -6.55
C THR A 42 -5.00 -17.72 -7.83
N GLU A 43 -5.03 -16.44 -8.18
CA GLU A 43 -4.27 -15.86 -9.31
C GLU A 43 -2.77 -15.74 -9.03
N GLY A 44 -2.33 -16.06 -7.81
CA GLY A 44 -0.92 -16.05 -7.41
C GLY A 44 -0.41 -14.68 -6.99
N ALA A 45 -1.24 -13.82 -6.40
CA ALA A 45 -0.77 -12.61 -5.72
C ALA A 45 0.24 -12.98 -4.61
N ASP A 46 1.22 -12.12 -4.38
CA ASP A 46 2.24 -12.38 -3.36
C ASP A 46 1.82 -11.88 -1.98
N GLU A 47 0.90 -10.94 -1.93
CA GLU A 47 0.39 -10.26 -0.74
C GLU A 47 -0.92 -9.55 -1.11
N LEU A 48 -1.74 -9.22 -0.12
CA LEU A 48 -2.94 -8.40 -0.27
C LEU A 48 -2.86 -7.18 0.64
N THR A 49 -3.43 -6.06 0.17
CA THR A 49 -3.59 -4.87 1.00
C THR A 49 -5.05 -4.48 1.07
N PHE A 50 -5.59 -4.33 2.29
CA PHE A 50 -6.90 -3.75 2.56
C PHE A 50 -6.73 -2.35 3.12
N LEU A 51 -7.36 -1.36 2.50
CA LEU A 51 -7.41 0.01 2.98
C LEU A 51 -8.86 0.37 3.34
N ASP A 52 -9.16 0.47 4.61
CA ASP A 52 -10.43 1.00 5.08
C ASP A 52 -10.45 2.50 4.83
N ILE A 53 -11.27 2.93 3.89
CA ILE A 53 -11.46 4.34 3.54
C ILE A 53 -12.69 4.95 4.23
N SER A 54 -13.45 4.14 4.99
CA SER A 54 -14.57 4.62 5.82
C SER A 54 -14.04 5.30 7.09
N ALA A 55 -14.33 6.55 7.29
CA ALA A 55 -13.86 7.32 8.46
C ALA A 55 -14.67 7.06 9.74
N SER A 56 -15.67 6.14 9.75
CA SER A 56 -16.62 5.96 10.84
C SER A 56 -16.24 4.89 11.85
N HIS A 57 -16.77 5.00 13.08
CA HIS A 57 -16.61 3.99 14.15
C HIS A 57 -17.29 2.66 13.79
N GLU A 58 -18.41 2.72 13.06
CA GLU A 58 -19.14 1.55 12.56
C GLU A 58 -18.36 0.83 11.46
N GLY A 59 -17.65 1.56 10.61
CA GLY A 59 -16.75 1.00 9.58
C GLY A 59 -15.65 0.13 10.18
N ARG A 60 -15.10 0.48 11.34
CA ARG A 60 -14.05 -0.33 12.00
C ARG A 60 -14.51 -1.72 12.45
N ALA A 61 -15.72 -1.84 12.97
CA ALA A 61 -16.26 -3.15 13.36
C ALA A 61 -16.45 -4.04 12.13
N THR A 62 -16.97 -3.47 11.05
CA THR A 62 -17.13 -4.16 9.76
C THR A 62 -15.79 -4.57 9.18
N THR A 63 -14.76 -3.69 9.24
CA THR A 63 -13.41 -3.99 8.76
C THR A 63 -12.79 -5.16 9.54
N MET A 64 -12.93 -5.20 10.87
CA MET A 64 -12.42 -6.31 11.70
C MET A 64 -13.05 -7.65 11.30
N GLU A 65 -14.36 -7.69 11.06
CA GLU A 65 -15.07 -8.89 10.61
C GLU A 65 -14.56 -9.34 9.23
N ILE A 66 -14.39 -8.40 8.29
CA ILE A 66 -13.88 -8.71 6.95
C ILE A 66 -12.45 -9.24 7.03
N VAL A 67 -11.58 -8.63 7.83
CA VAL A 67 -10.20 -9.09 8.04
C VAL A 67 -10.19 -10.54 8.54
N SER A 68 -11.00 -10.86 9.57
CA SER A 68 -11.10 -12.21 10.10
C SER A 68 -11.59 -13.21 9.05
N ARG A 69 -12.65 -12.88 8.32
CA ARG A 69 -13.20 -13.74 7.27
C ARG A 69 -12.22 -13.94 6.12
N THR A 70 -11.46 -12.90 5.78
CA THR A 70 -10.43 -12.98 4.73
C THR A 70 -9.27 -13.86 5.17
N ALA A 71 -8.76 -13.67 6.39
CA ALA A 71 -7.66 -14.46 6.94
C ALA A 71 -7.98 -15.98 7.04
N GLU A 72 -9.27 -16.35 7.11
CA GLU A 72 -9.70 -17.74 7.05
C GLU A 72 -9.66 -18.34 5.64
N GLN A 73 -9.59 -17.52 4.59
CA GLN A 73 -9.76 -17.95 3.20
C GLN A 73 -8.50 -17.76 2.34
N VAL A 74 -7.54 -16.93 2.77
CA VAL A 74 -6.31 -16.64 2.02
C VAL A 74 -5.09 -17.04 2.82
N PHE A 75 -4.02 -17.43 2.10
CA PHE A 75 -2.78 -17.93 2.69
C PHE A 75 -1.55 -17.09 2.34
N ILE A 76 -1.78 -15.94 1.71
CA ILE A 76 -0.76 -14.91 1.44
C ILE A 76 -0.86 -13.80 2.48
N PRO A 77 0.23 -13.06 2.76
CA PRO A 77 0.22 -12.01 3.77
C PRO A 77 -0.85 -10.96 3.50
N LEU A 78 -1.55 -10.54 4.55
CA LEU A 78 -2.59 -9.52 4.53
C LEU A 78 -2.13 -8.27 5.27
N THR A 79 -1.94 -7.18 4.53
CA THR A 79 -1.71 -5.84 5.08
C THR A 79 -3.04 -5.11 5.25
N VAL A 80 -3.30 -4.56 6.42
CA VAL A 80 -4.52 -3.79 6.71
C VAL A 80 -4.18 -2.37 7.11
N GLY A 81 -4.81 -1.39 6.46
CA GLY A 81 -4.67 0.04 6.75
C GLY A 81 -6.02 0.75 6.82
N GLY A 82 -5.96 2.04 7.19
CA GLY A 82 -7.13 2.89 7.35
C GLY A 82 -7.53 3.04 8.81
N GLY A 83 -7.60 4.28 9.29
CA GLY A 83 -8.06 4.63 10.64
C GLY A 83 -7.20 4.13 11.80
N VAL A 84 -6.03 3.55 11.56
CA VAL A 84 -5.12 3.08 12.61
C VAL A 84 -4.45 4.26 13.30
N GLY A 85 -4.70 4.43 14.60
CA GLY A 85 -4.23 5.59 15.37
C GLY A 85 -3.49 5.26 16.66
N SER A 86 -3.41 3.99 17.04
CA SER A 86 -2.82 3.56 18.30
C SER A 86 -2.23 2.14 18.22
N VAL A 87 -1.35 1.83 19.17
CA VAL A 87 -0.80 0.47 19.38
C VAL A 87 -1.92 -0.54 19.65
N GLN A 88 -3.01 -0.10 20.30
CA GLN A 88 -4.18 -0.95 20.56
C GLN A 88 -4.96 -1.27 19.28
N ASP A 89 -5.02 -0.36 18.32
CA ASP A 89 -5.64 -0.64 17.00
C ASP A 89 -4.83 -1.71 16.27
N VAL A 90 -3.49 -1.61 16.31
CA VAL A 90 -2.59 -2.60 15.74
C VAL A 90 -2.81 -3.98 16.37
N ASP A 91 -2.82 -4.08 17.73
CA ASP A 91 -3.06 -5.34 18.44
C ASP A 91 -4.39 -5.99 18.01
N ARG A 92 -5.44 -5.19 17.86
CA ARG A 92 -6.76 -5.69 17.43
C ARG A 92 -6.74 -6.25 16.01
N LEU A 93 -6.12 -5.53 15.07
CA LEU A 93 -6.05 -5.96 13.67
C LEU A 93 -5.19 -7.22 13.50
N LEU A 94 -4.06 -7.31 14.21
CA LEU A 94 -3.24 -8.52 14.22
C LEU A 94 -4.00 -9.72 14.78
N ARG A 95 -4.77 -9.55 15.87
CA ARG A 95 -5.64 -10.60 16.42
C ARG A 95 -6.79 -10.99 15.49
N ALA A 96 -7.22 -10.07 14.63
CA ALA A 96 -8.23 -10.36 13.61
C ALA A 96 -7.66 -11.14 12.41
N GLY A 97 -6.33 -11.28 12.30
CA GLY A 97 -5.67 -12.08 11.27
C GLY A 97 -4.87 -11.26 10.24
N ALA A 98 -4.69 -9.94 10.46
CA ALA A 98 -3.75 -9.18 9.66
C ALA A 98 -2.29 -9.60 9.98
N ASP A 99 -1.44 -9.65 8.96
CA ASP A 99 0.01 -9.90 9.12
C ASP A 99 0.79 -8.60 9.27
N LYS A 100 0.33 -7.55 8.58
CA LYS A 100 0.94 -6.22 8.59
C LYS A 100 -0.11 -5.13 8.72
N ILE A 101 0.32 -4.01 9.27
CA ILE A 101 -0.55 -2.85 9.51
C ILE A 101 0.02 -1.63 8.82
N ALA A 102 -0.79 -0.99 7.98
CA ALA A 102 -0.41 0.25 7.30
C ALA A 102 -0.87 1.48 8.11
N VAL A 103 0.06 2.37 8.40
CA VAL A 103 -0.19 3.61 9.16
C VAL A 103 0.23 4.81 8.33
N ASN A 104 -0.56 5.88 8.32
CA ASN A 104 -0.28 7.14 7.63
C ASN A 104 -0.49 8.33 8.59
N THR A 105 -1.65 8.95 8.58
CA THR A 105 -1.95 10.23 9.25
C THR A 105 -1.61 10.22 10.74
N ALA A 106 -1.78 9.11 11.43
CA ALA A 106 -1.47 9.01 12.85
C ALA A 106 0.04 9.10 13.11
N ALA A 107 0.86 8.46 12.26
CA ALA A 107 2.31 8.55 12.33
C ALA A 107 2.82 9.97 12.00
N ILE A 108 2.19 10.66 11.06
CA ILE A 108 2.52 12.07 10.75
C ILE A 108 2.25 12.97 11.96
N ARG A 109 1.12 12.75 12.65
CA ARG A 109 0.75 13.53 13.84
C ARG A 109 1.58 13.20 15.07
N ARG A 110 2.04 11.97 15.18
CA ARG A 110 2.81 11.45 16.30
C ARG A 110 3.83 10.42 15.80
N PRO A 111 5.02 10.87 15.36
CA PRO A 111 6.06 9.99 14.80
C PRO A 111 6.50 8.86 15.74
N GLU A 112 6.45 9.09 17.05
CA GLU A 112 6.78 8.10 18.08
C GLU A 112 5.90 6.84 18.01
N LEU A 113 4.71 6.93 17.40
CA LEU A 113 3.85 5.77 17.17
C LEU A 113 4.54 4.69 16.33
N VAL A 114 5.40 5.09 15.39
CA VAL A 114 6.19 4.16 14.56
C VAL A 114 7.08 3.30 15.46
N ALA A 115 7.85 3.93 16.34
CA ALA A 115 8.75 3.23 17.26
C ALA A 115 7.96 2.36 18.27
N GLU A 116 6.87 2.87 18.84
CA GLU A 116 6.03 2.12 19.76
C GLU A 116 5.46 0.83 19.16
N ILE A 117 5.05 0.87 17.88
CA ILE A 117 4.56 -0.31 17.16
C ILE A 117 5.70 -1.27 16.89
N ALA A 118 6.84 -0.77 16.37
CA ALA A 118 8.01 -1.58 16.06
C ALA A 118 8.58 -2.27 17.30
N ASP A 119 8.68 -1.57 18.42
CA ASP A 119 9.17 -2.12 19.70
C ASP A 119 8.27 -3.23 20.25
N ARG A 120 6.95 -3.09 20.06
CA ARG A 120 6.00 -4.04 20.64
C ARG A 120 5.76 -5.28 19.76
N PHE A 121 5.72 -5.12 18.44
CA PHE A 121 5.30 -6.18 17.52
C PHE A 121 6.39 -6.59 16.53
N GLY A 122 7.50 -5.86 16.49
CA GLY A 122 8.54 -6.00 15.48
C GLY A 122 8.28 -5.10 14.26
N ASN A 123 9.36 -4.63 13.65
CA ASN A 123 9.31 -3.75 12.49
C ASN A 123 8.59 -4.37 11.28
N GLN A 124 8.69 -5.68 11.09
CA GLN A 124 8.06 -6.42 9.99
C GLN A 124 6.53 -6.30 9.95
N VAL A 125 5.90 -5.89 11.05
CA VAL A 125 4.45 -5.68 11.15
C VAL A 125 4.06 -4.32 10.58
N LEU A 126 4.96 -3.34 10.59
CA LEU A 126 4.64 -1.95 10.30
C LEU A 126 4.98 -1.55 8.86
N VAL A 127 3.96 -1.20 8.11
CA VAL A 127 4.05 -0.54 6.80
C VAL A 127 3.73 0.95 6.98
N LEU A 128 4.67 1.83 6.67
CA LEU A 128 4.36 3.26 6.62
C LEU A 128 3.76 3.61 5.25
N SER A 129 2.52 4.06 5.21
CA SER A 129 1.93 4.63 4.01
C SER A 129 2.35 6.10 3.86
N VAL A 130 2.93 6.43 2.72
CA VAL A 130 3.34 7.79 2.34
C VAL A 130 2.56 8.21 1.10
N ASP A 131 1.51 9.02 1.29
CA ASP A 131 0.79 9.65 0.19
C ASP A 131 1.56 10.90 -0.22
N ALA A 132 2.28 10.85 -1.33
CA ALA A 132 3.14 11.92 -1.81
C ALA A 132 2.58 12.57 -3.07
N ARG A 133 2.70 13.90 -3.16
CA ARG A 133 2.40 14.65 -4.38
C ARG A 133 3.52 15.65 -4.70
N ARG A 134 3.60 16.09 -5.94
CA ARG A 134 4.60 17.06 -6.35
C ARG A 134 4.38 18.41 -5.65
N ALA A 135 5.47 18.96 -5.12
CA ALA A 135 5.47 20.23 -4.40
C ALA A 135 6.84 20.92 -4.54
N PRO A 136 6.97 21.91 -5.43
CA PRO A 136 8.26 22.58 -5.69
C PRO A 136 8.86 23.30 -4.46
N THR A 137 8.08 23.44 -3.40
CA THR A 137 8.48 24.11 -2.16
C THR A 137 9.23 23.20 -1.19
N THR A 138 9.26 21.88 -1.42
CA THR A 138 10.01 20.92 -0.62
C THR A 138 11.37 20.60 -1.25
N GLU A 139 12.31 20.12 -0.47
CA GLU A 139 13.67 19.82 -0.94
C GLU A 139 13.70 18.73 -2.02
N SER A 140 12.92 17.65 -1.81
CA SER A 140 12.81 16.55 -2.78
C SER A 140 11.91 16.87 -3.99
N GLY A 141 11.14 17.96 -3.94
CA GLY A 141 10.09 18.26 -4.92
C GLY A 141 8.78 17.49 -4.66
N PHE A 142 8.67 16.76 -3.53
CA PHE A 142 7.49 16.01 -3.15
C PHE A 142 7.11 16.28 -1.69
N GLU A 143 5.83 16.54 -1.44
CA GLU A 143 5.29 16.69 -0.08
C GLU A 143 4.42 15.51 0.32
N VAL A 144 4.40 15.24 1.64
CA VAL A 144 3.46 14.30 2.24
C VAL A 144 2.07 14.92 2.33
N THR A 145 1.06 14.12 2.03
CA THR A 145 -0.34 14.49 2.19
C THR A 145 -1.07 13.56 3.16
N THR A 146 -2.20 14.02 3.64
CA THR A 146 -3.13 13.27 4.51
C THR A 146 -4.53 13.29 3.92
N HIS A 147 -5.45 12.50 4.52
CA HIS A 147 -6.86 12.45 4.13
C HIS A 147 -7.06 12.13 2.63
N GLY A 148 -6.32 11.14 2.10
CA GLY A 148 -6.41 10.73 0.70
C GLY A 148 -5.94 11.83 -0.26
N GLY A 149 -4.78 12.44 0.01
CA GLY A 149 -4.16 13.44 -0.84
C GLY A 149 -4.72 14.88 -0.71
N ARG A 150 -5.72 15.09 0.16
CA ARG A 150 -6.46 16.37 0.20
C ARG A 150 -5.78 17.46 1.00
N THR A 151 -4.96 17.11 1.99
CA THR A 151 -4.36 18.06 2.92
C THR A 151 -2.85 17.88 2.95
N SER A 152 -2.10 18.95 2.70
CA SER A 152 -0.65 18.98 2.90
C SER A 152 -0.29 18.74 4.36
N ALA A 153 0.71 17.91 4.62
CA ALA A 153 1.28 17.73 5.95
C ALA A 153 2.42 18.71 6.26
N GLY A 154 2.88 19.46 5.25
CA GLY A 154 4.02 20.38 5.37
C GLY A 154 5.37 19.65 5.53
N LEU A 155 5.45 18.37 5.17
CA LEU A 155 6.62 17.52 5.29
C LEU A 155 7.14 17.14 3.89
N ASP A 156 8.46 17.11 3.73
CA ASP A 156 9.11 16.52 2.58
C ASP A 156 8.92 15.00 2.61
N ALA A 157 8.46 14.40 1.49
CA ALA A 157 8.08 13.00 1.43
C ALA A 157 9.29 12.06 1.57
N VAL A 158 10.43 12.42 1.02
CA VAL A 158 11.65 11.61 1.08
C VAL A 158 12.27 11.66 2.48
N ALA A 159 12.33 12.85 3.07
CA ALA A 159 12.81 13.02 4.44
C ALA A 159 11.92 12.29 5.45
N TRP A 160 10.60 12.31 5.25
CA TRP A 160 9.65 11.58 6.10
C TRP A 160 9.82 10.06 5.98
N ALA A 161 9.97 9.53 4.76
CA ALA A 161 10.22 8.10 4.57
C ALA A 161 11.49 7.64 5.29
N ARG A 162 12.58 8.41 5.20
CA ARG A 162 13.83 8.15 5.93
C ARG A 162 13.62 8.18 7.43
N GLN A 163 13.00 9.24 7.96
CA GLN A 163 12.73 9.37 9.40
C GLN A 163 11.91 8.18 9.93
N ALA A 164 10.91 7.73 9.20
CA ALA A 164 10.09 6.60 9.61
C ALA A 164 10.86 5.27 9.57
N ALA A 165 11.75 5.07 8.59
CA ALA A 165 12.65 3.93 8.55
C ALA A 165 13.57 3.92 9.77
N ASP A 166 14.14 5.07 10.14
CA ASP A 166 14.98 5.23 11.34
C ASP A 166 14.20 4.96 12.64
N LEU A 167 12.91 5.27 12.67
CA LEU A 167 12.00 4.99 13.79
C LEU A 167 11.53 3.53 13.86
N GLY A 168 11.86 2.70 12.85
CA GLY A 168 11.57 1.27 12.86
C GLY A 168 10.42 0.83 11.96
N ALA A 169 9.99 1.62 10.98
CA ALA A 169 9.11 1.12 9.94
C ALA A 169 9.75 -0.05 9.20
N GLY A 170 8.99 -1.10 8.93
CA GLY A 170 9.47 -2.30 8.23
C GLY A 170 9.39 -2.20 6.72
N GLU A 171 8.44 -1.43 6.19
CA GLU A 171 8.24 -1.19 4.76
C GLU A 171 7.66 0.21 4.51
N ILE A 172 7.88 0.76 3.33
CA ILE A 172 7.23 1.99 2.84
C ILE A 172 6.23 1.63 1.74
N LEU A 173 4.96 1.92 1.95
CA LEU A 173 3.94 1.96 0.89
C LEU A 173 3.90 3.38 0.33
N LEU A 174 4.54 3.56 -0.82
CA LEU A 174 4.73 4.85 -1.47
C LEU A 174 3.65 5.08 -2.53
N ASN A 175 2.69 5.93 -2.25
CA ASN A 175 1.59 6.24 -3.14
C ASN A 175 1.79 7.60 -3.80
N ALA A 176 1.98 7.61 -5.12
CA ALA A 176 2.08 8.83 -5.92
C ALA A 176 0.68 9.38 -6.22
N MET A 177 0.24 10.39 -5.44
CA MET A 177 -1.12 10.94 -5.51
C MET A 177 -1.45 11.59 -6.86
N ASP A 178 -0.44 12.19 -7.52
CA ASP A 178 -0.62 12.80 -8.84
C ASP A 178 -0.81 11.75 -9.95
N ALA A 179 -0.28 10.55 -9.74
CA ALA A 179 -0.40 9.43 -10.67
C ALA A 179 -1.60 8.52 -10.35
N ASP A 180 -2.13 8.54 -9.11
CA ASP A 180 -3.20 7.62 -8.71
C ASP A 180 -4.46 7.77 -9.54
N GLY A 181 -4.89 6.65 -10.13
CA GLY A 181 -6.07 6.58 -11.00
C GLY A 181 -5.86 7.08 -12.44
N THR A 182 -4.71 7.66 -12.78
CA THR A 182 -4.44 8.17 -14.15
C THR A 182 -4.19 7.06 -15.16
N GLN A 183 -3.62 5.93 -14.72
CA GLN A 183 -3.18 4.81 -15.56
C GLN A 183 -2.03 5.15 -16.54
N ASP A 184 -1.27 6.23 -16.24
CA ASP A 184 -0.17 6.71 -17.10
C ASP A 184 1.21 6.18 -16.69
N GLY A 185 1.28 5.37 -15.64
CA GLY A 185 2.49 4.77 -15.08
C GLY A 185 2.83 5.28 -13.69
N PHE A 186 3.73 4.55 -13.02
CA PHE A 186 4.23 4.92 -11.69
C PHE A 186 5.12 6.17 -11.75
N ASP A 187 5.19 6.95 -10.66
CA ASP A 187 6.16 8.05 -10.54
C ASP A 187 7.57 7.49 -10.24
N LEU A 188 8.34 7.26 -11.30
CA LEU A 188 9.67 6.65 -11.21
C LEU A 188 10.69 7.56 -10.51
N GLU A 189 10.49 8.88 -10.56
CA GLU A 189 11.36 9.83 -9.88
C GLU A 189 11.19 9.72 -8.37
N LEU A 190 9.96 9.73 -7.89
CA LEU A 190 9.64 9.57 -6.47
C LEU A 190 10.17 8.24 -5.92
N ILE A 191 10.00 7.13 -6.66
CA ILE A 191 10.50 5.81 -6.25
C ILE A 191 12.03 5.84 -6.08
N ARG A 192 12.78 6.40 -7.06
CA ARG A 192 14.25 6.50 -6.98
C ARG A 192 14.72 7.33 -5.80
N LEU A 193 14.09 8.48 -5.57
CA LEU A 193 14.45 9.37 -4.46
C LEU A 193 14.26 8.68 -3.11
N VAL A 194 13.12 8.03 -2.88
CA VAL A 194 12.88 7.30 -1.64
C VAL A 194 13.82 6.11 -1.51
N ARG A 195 14.03 5.32 -2.59
CA ARG A 195 14.95 4.18 -2.57
C ARG A 195 16.40 4.54 -2.19
N GLN A 196 16.86 5.73 -2.57
CA GLN A 196 18.20 6.21 -2.23
C GLN A 196 18.37 6.49 -0.73
N GLU A 197 17.29 6.85 -0.03
CA GLU A 197 17.31 7.26 1.37
C GLU A 197 16.94 6.15 2.35
N VAL A 198 16.28 5.06 1.89
CA VAL A 198 15.86 3.96 2.77
C VAL A 198 16.43 2.62 2.33
N SER A 199 16.75 1.75 3.30
CA SER A 199 17.19 0.37 3.06
C SER A 199 16.06 -0.67 3.20
N ILE A 200 14.93 -0.27 3.78
CA ILE A 200 13.75 -1.13 3.93
C ILE A 200 12.99 -1.24 2.61
N PRO A 201 12.15 -2.27 2.40
CA PRO A 201 11.38 -2.44 1.18
C PRO A 201 10.50 -1.26 0.84
N VAL A 202 10.43 -0.94 -0.47
CA VAL A 202 9.56 0.10 -1.03
C VAL A 202 8.50 -0.56 -1.91
N ILE A 203 7.24 -0.32 -1.60
CA ILE A 203 6.07 -0.75 -2.37
C ILE A 203 5.62 0.44 -3.21
N ALA A 204 5.74 0.37 -4.53
CA ALA A 204 5.28 1.42 -5.43
C ALA A 204 3.77 1.33 -5.67
N SER A 205 3.07 2.45 -5.53
CA SER A 205 1.62 2.58 -5.73
C SER A 205 1.26 3.87 -6.49
N GLY A 206 0.15 3.83 -7.21
CA GLY A 206 -0.38 4.95 -7.98
C GLY A 206 0.14 4.99 -9.43
N GLY A 207 -0.79 4.98 -10.40
CA GLY A 207 -0.50 5.15 -11.81
C GLY A 207 -0.47 3.89 -12.68
N ALA A 208 -0.55 2.68 -12.11
CA ALA A 208 -0.57 1.45 -12.90
C ALA A 208 -1.77 1.42 -13.87
N GLY A 209 -1.50 1.22 -15.17
CA GLY A 209 -2.53 1.15 -16.21
C GLY A 209 -2.32 0.04 -17.23
N ARG A 210 -1.06 -0.29 -17.53
CA ARG A 210 -0.65 -1.30 -18.50
C ARG A 210 0.48 -2.14 -17.94
N VAL A 211 0.66 -3.33 -18.48
CA VAL A 211 1.67 -4.28 -18.01
C VAL A 211 3.11 -3.72 -18.13
N GLU A 212 3.35 -2.89 -19.13
CA GLU A 212 4.65 -2.25 -19.39
C GLU A 212 5.04 -1.22 -18.32
N HIS A 213 4.12 -0.80 -17.46
CA HIS A 213 4.41 0.16 -16.38
C HIS A 213 5.15 -0.46 -15.20
N PHE A 214 5.03 -1.79 -15.01
CA PHE A 214 5.54 -2.47 -13.81
C PHE A 214 7.07 -2.66 -13.80
N PRO A 215 7.73 -3.15 -14.89
CA PRO A 215 9.18 -3.31 -14.87
C PRO A 215 9.95 -2.03 -14.59
N PRO A 216 9.62 -0.85 -15.19
CA PRO A 216 10.30 0.40 -14.88
C PRO A 216 10.20 0.83 -13.40
N ALA A 217 9.10 0.50 -12.71
CA ALA A 217 8.97 0.79 -11.28
C ALA A 217 9.97 -0.02 -10.44
N VAL A 218 10.18 -1.30 -10.80
CA VAL A 218 11.17 -2.16 -10.17
C VAL A 218 12.59 -1.71 -10.52
N ASP A 219 12.87 -1.32 -11.76
CA ASP A 219 14.16 -0.73 -12.18
C ASP A 219 14.46 0.58 -11.42
N ALA A 220 13.41 1.32 -11.04
CA ALA A 220 13.54 2.52 -10.22
C ALA A 220 13.83 2.23 -8.74
N GLY A 221 13.72 0.97 -8.30
CA GLY A 221 14.08 0.51 -6.96
C GLY A 221 12.90 0.04 -6.10
N ALA A 222 11.73 -0.19 -6.67
CA ALA A 222 10.62 -0.80 -5.94
C ALA A 222 10.87 -2.31 -5.70
N ASP A 223 10.63 -2.78 -4.47
CA ASP A 223 10.68 -4.19 -4.08
C ASP A 223 9.33 -4.88 -4.26
N ALA A 224 8.27 -4.08 -4.40
CA ALA A 224 6.92 -4.53 -4.67
C ALA A 224 6.15 -3.49 -5.49
N VAL A 225 5.15 -3.95 -6.21
CA VAL A 225 4.23 -3.12 -6.99
C VAL A 225 2.80 -3.38 -6.54
N LEU A 226 2.08 -2.30 -6.23
CA LEU A 226 0.71 -2.35 -5.75
C LEU A 226 -0.22 -1.70 -6.77
N ALA A 227 -1.31 -2.37 -7.09
CA ALA A 227 -2.33 -1.84 -7.98
C ALA A 227 -3.74 -2.30 -7.56
N ALA A 228 -4.74 -1.52 -7.92
CA ALA A 228 -6.15 -1.77 -7.63
C ALA A 228 -6.99 -1.86 -8.90
N THR A 229 -7.22 -0.74 -9.56
CA THR A 229 -8.15 -0.59 -10.70
C THR A 229 -7.93 -1.62 -11.80
N VAL A 230 -6.68 -1.83 -12.20
CA VAL A 230 -6.32 -2.74 -13.31
C VAL A 230 -6.68 -4.20 -13.02
N PHE A 231 -6.65 -4.60 -11.74
CA PHE A 231 -7.02 -5.93 -11.29
C PHE A 231 -8.53 -6.05 -11.07
N HIS A 232 -9.16 -5.08 -10.38
CA HIS A 232 -10.58 -5.14 -10.04
C HIS A 232 -11.50 -5.20 -11.26
N PHE A 233 -11.13 -4.51 -12.33
CA PHE A 233 -11.92 -4.47 -13.56
C PHE A 233 -11.41 -5.42 -14.64
N GLY A 234 -10.46 -6.32 -14.29
CA GLY A 234 -9.98 -7.35 -15.19
C GLY A 234 -9.18 -6.83 -16.40
N THR A 235 -8.66 -5.60 -16.31
CA THR A 235 -7.78 -5.03 -17.34
C THR A 235 -6.47 -5.79 -17.42
N LEU A 236 -5.94 -6.20 -16.27
CA LEU A 236 -4.75 -7.03 -16.13
C LEU A 236 -5.01 -8.13 -15.09
N ARG A 237 -4.31 -9.24 -15.24
CA ARG A 237 -4.20 -10.30 -14.24
C ARG A 237 -2.86 -10.25 -13.54
N VAL A 238 -2.81 -10.73 -12.30
CA VAL A 238 -1.57 -10.82 -11.51
C VAL A 238 -0.49 -11.59 -12.27
N GLY A 239 -0.85 -12.72 -12.89
CA GLY A 239 0.07 -13.54 -13.68
C GLY A 239 0.68 -12.83 -14.89
N GLU A 240 -0.04 -11.92 -15.55
CA GLU A 240 0.48 -11.13 -16.68
C GLU A 240 1.56 -10.15 -16.21
N VAL A 241 1.34 -9.50 -15.05
CA VAL A 241 2.32 -8.60 -14.45
C VAL A 241 3.58 -9.38 -14.07
N LYS A 242 3.45 -10.54 -13.43
CA LYS A 242 4.58 -11.42 -13.08
C LYS A 242 5.36 -11.88 -14.31
N GLN A 243 4.68 -12.24 -15.39
CA GLN A 243 5.33 -12.62 -16.65
C GLN A 243 6.14 -11.45 -17.24
N ALA A 244 5.61 -10.22 -17.23
CA ALA A 244 6.32 -9.05 -17.71
C ALA A 244 7.55 -8.73 -16.86
N LEU A 245 7.43 -8.82 -15.53
CA LEU A 245 8.56 -8.66 -14.61
C LEU A 245 9.65 -9.71 -14.86
N ALA A 246 9.27 -10.99 -15.00
CA ALA A 246 10.21 -12.07 -15.31
C ALA A 246 10.89 -11.88 -16.68
N ALA A 247 10.14 -11.44 -17.70
CA ALA A 247 10.68 -11.15 -19.03
C ALA A 247 11.68 -9.97 -19.00
N ALA A 248 11.50 -9.02 -18.09
CA ALA A 248 12.44 -7.92 -17.85
C ALA A 248 13.65 -8.33 -16.96
N GLY A 249 13.73 -9.60 -16.52
CA GLY A 249 14.85 -10.13 -15.73
C GLY A 249 14.68 -10.00 -14.22
N HIS A 250 13.52 -9.56 -13.74
CA HIS A 250 13.24 -9.48 -12.30
C HIS A 250 12.77 -10.83 -11.74
N PRO A 251 13.27 -11.26 -10.58
CA PRO A 251 12.80 -12.48 -9.94
C PRO A 251 11.38 -12.30 -9.43
N VAL A 252 10.50 -13.24 -9.74
CA VAL A 252 9.11 -13.31 -9.25
C VAL A 252 8.83 -14.71 -8.69
N ARG A 253 7.81 -14.82 -7.83
CA ARG A 253 7.28 -16.14 -7.42
C ARG A 253 6.31 -16.64 -8.48
N THR A 254 6.37 -17.91 -8.80
CA THR A 254 5.48 -18.61 -9.74
C THR A 254 4.50 -19.47 -8.97
#